data_9440420238bcac966209768a1f3962f4
#
_entry.id   9440420238bcac966209768a1f3962f4
#
_cell.length_a   1.000
_cell.length_b   1.000
_cell.length_c   1.000
_cell.angle_alpha   90.00
_cell.angle_beta   90.00
_cell.angle_gamma   90.00
#
_symmetry.space_group_name_H-M   'P 1'
#
loop_
_entity.id
_entity.type
_entity.pdbx_description
1 polymer ?
#
loop_
_entity_poly.entity_id
_entity_poly.type
_entity_poly.pdbx_seq_one_letter_code
_entity_poly.pdbx_strand_id
1 'polypeptide(L)'
;MDKQDSVAELLSIEEIEKERKRIRRKKYYKRAFRRTIAALVVVAAVAVLIATLLLPILQISGDSMSPTLQNNDIVVLIKTKNLERNDLVGFYYQGKILLKRVIALSDETVVIDKDGNVYVNNKLLDEPYVSQLCLGDCDLEFPYKVPAGEYFVMGDKRSNSVDSRSSSIGTVAREEIIGKVFFRAFPIRRLGFIG
;
A
#
# COMPACT_ATOMS: atom_id res chain seq x y z
N MET A 1 -74.49 38.56 -1.68
CA MET A 1 -73.16 38.72 -2.31
C MET A 1 -72.00 38.37 -1.42
N ASP A 2 -72.23 37.62 -0.27
CA ASP A 2 -71.25 37.54 0.77
C ASP A 2 -70.64 36.12 1.09
N LYS A 3 -71.32 35.08 0.60
CA LYS A 3 -70.82 33.70 0.87
C LYS A 3 -69.84 33.13 -0.19
N GLN A 4 -69.91 33.59 -1.41
CA GLN A 4 -69.06 33.16 -2.51
C GLN A 4 -67.66 33.77 -2.41
N ASP A 5 -67.58 35.04 -2.03
CA ASP A 5 -66.30 35.76 -1.86
C ASP A 5 -65.52 35.22 -0.67
N SER A 6 -66.15 34.87 0.45
CA SER A 6 -65.50 34.27 1.60
C SER A 6 -64.96 32.84 1.32
N VAL A 7 -65.66 32.05 0.50
CA VAL A 7 -65.19 30.71 0.10
C VAL A 7 -64.01 30.77 -0.85
N ALA A 8 -64.02 31.70 -1.79
CA ALA A 8 -62.90 31.93 -2.71
C ALA A 8 -61.64 32.42 -1.96
N GLU A 9 -61.81 33.28 -0.97
CA GLU A 9 -60.72 33.78 -0.11
C GLU A 9 -60.16 32.67 0.77
N LEU A 10 -60.98 31.77 1.32
CA LEU A 10 -60.54 30.60 2.11
C LEU A 10 -59.76 29.59 1.26
N LEU A 11 -60.19 29.34 0.00
CA LEU A 11 -59.49 28.49 -0.95
C LEU A 11 -58.13 29.08 -1.34
N SER A 12 -58.04 30.38 -1.53
CA SER A 12 -56.75 31.06 -1.82
C SER A 12 -55.78 31.00 -0.65
N ILE A 13 -56.26 31.11 0.58
CA ILE A 13 -55.44 30.98 1.80
C ILE A 13 -54.89 29.56 1.95
N GLU A 14 -55.72 28.55 1.68
CA GLU A 14 -55.29 27.15 1.75
C GLU A 14 -54.24 26.79 0.68
N GLU A 15 -54.39 27.30 -0.52
CA GLU A 15 -53.40 27.17 -1.59
C GLU A 15 -52.05 27.83 -1.22
N ILE A 16 -52.10 29.02 -0.65
CA ILE A 16 -50.91 29.74 -0.19
C ILE A 16 -50.20 28.97 0.93
N GLU A 17 -50.95 28.42 1.88
CA GLU A 17 -50.37 27.60 2.94
C GLU A 17 -49.74 26.31 2.41
N LYS A 18 -50.37 25.65 1.45
CA LYS A 18 -49.85 24.43 0.79
C LYS A 18 -48.54 24.71 0.08
N GLU A 19 -48.48 25.82 -0.66
CA GLU A 19 -47.25 26.20 -1.37
C GLU A 19 -46.13 26.65 -0.40
N ARG A 20 -46.47 27.36 0.69
CA ARG A 20 -45.52 27.66 1.76
C ARG A 20 -44.96 26.40 2.40
N LYS A 21 -45.77 25.41 2.71
CA LYS A 21 -45.35 24.10 3.24
C LYS A 21 -44.42 23.37 2.27
N ARG A 22 -44.77 23.40 0.94
CA ARG A 22 -43.96 22.80 -0.13
C ARG A 22 -42.58 23.46 -0.24
N ILE A 23 -42.51 24.78 -0.21
CA ILE A 23 -41.28 25.56 -0.30
C ILE A 23 -40.40 25.32 0.97
N ARG A 24 -41.02 25.32 2.17
CA ARG A 24 -40.32 25.02 3.42
C ARG A 24 -39.72 23.61 3.39
N ARG A 25 -40.49 22.62 2.92
CA ARG A 25 -40.06 21.23 2.79
C ARG A 25 -38.87 21.10 1.82
N LYS A 26 -38.96 21.74 0.62
CA LYS A 26 -37.85 21.78 -0.33
C LYS A 26 -36.60 22.43 0.24
N LYS A 27 -36.74 23.56 0.93
CA LYS A 27 -35.59 24.23 1.61
C LYS A 27 -35.01 23.39 2.71
N TYR A 28 -35.84 22.69 3.49
CA TYR A 28 -35.38 21.77 4.53
C TYR A 28 -34.57 20.61 3.96
N TYR A 29 -35.09 19.91 2.95
CA TYR A 29 -34.37 18.80 2.29
C TYR A 29 -33.07 19.27 1.64
N LYS A 30 -33.08 20.40 0.94
CA LYS A 30 -31.86 20.96 0.34
C LYS A 30 -30.81 21.30 1.39
N ARG A 31 -31.23 21.82 2.54
CA ARG A 31 -30.33 22.16 3.65
C ARG A 31 -29.81 20.88 4.34
N ALA A 32 -30.69 19.91 4.60
CA ALA A 32 -30.31 18.61 5.14
C ALA A 32 -29.33 17.89 4.22
N PHE A 33 -29.61 17.80 2.93
CA PHE A 33 -28.74 17.19 1.93
C PHE A 33 -27.35 17.84 1.89
N ARG A 34 -27.29 19.18 1.86
CA ARG A 34 -25.99 19.89 1.91
C ARG A 34 -25.20 19.59 3.19
N ARG A 35 -25.90 19.50 4.34
CA ARG A 35 -25.24 19.15 5.62
C ARG A 35 -24.70 17.72 5.61
N THR A 36 -25.47 16.78 5.07
CA THR A 36 -25.03 15.37 4.95
C THR A 36 -23.82 15.26 4.01
N ILE A 37 -23.84 15.92 2.85
CA ILE A 37 -22.67 15.93 1.95
C ILE A 37 -21.47 16.56 2.64
N ALA A 38 -21.62 17.70 3.31
CA ALA A 38 -20.52 18.34 4.01
C ALA A 38 -19.92 17.42 5.10
N ALA A 39 -20.76 16.73 5.87
CA ALA A 39 -20.32 15.76 6.85
C ALA A 39 -19.54 14.59 6.20
N LEU A 40 -20.05 14.03 5.09
CA LEU A 40 -19.37 12.97 4.36
C LEU A 40 -18.00 13.42 3.82
N VAL A 41 -17.93 14.64 3.28
CA VAL A 41 -16.66 15.22 2.80
C VAL A 41 -15.64 15.37 3.95
N VAL A 42 -16.09 15.85 5.10
CA VAL A 42 -15.21 15.99 6.27
C VAL A 42 -14.71 14.62 6.75
N VAL A 43 -15.60 13.62 6.85
CA VAL A 43 -15.21 12.26 7.25
C VAL A 43 -14.22 11.67 6.24
N ALA A 44 -14.47 11.82 4.96
CA ALA A 44 -13.56 11.34 3.91
C ALA A 44 -12.20 12.05 3.99
N ALA A 45 -12.16 13.37 4.17
CA ALA A 45 -10.94 14.13 4.31
C ALA A 45 -10.12 13.70 5.53
N VAL A 46 -10.77 13.48 6.67
CA VAL A 46 -10.11 12.98 7.89
C VAL A 46 -9.59 11.56 7.68
N ALA A 47 -10.35 10.68 7.03
CA ALA A 47 -9.91 9.32 6.73
C ALA A 47 -8.67 9.31 5.82
N VAL A 48 -8.65 10.14 4.78
CA VAL A 48 -7.48 10.30 3.89
C VAL A 48 -6.29 10.86 4.66
N LEU A 49 -6.48 11.86 5.51
CA LEU A 49 -5.40 12.42 6.32
C LEU A 49 -4.80 11.37 7.25
N ILE A 50 -5.62 10.59 7.94
CA ILE A 50 -5.16 9.50 8.81
C ILE A 50 -4.40 8.46 7.99
N ALA A 51 -4.94 8.05 6.85
CA ALA A 51 -4.29 7.08 5.98
C ALA A 51 -2.91 7.57 5.51
N THR A 52 -2.80 8.81 5.05
CA THR A 52 -1.51 9.38 4.58
C THR A 52 -0.47 9.56 5.69
N LEU A 53 -0.90 9.80 6.93
CA LEU A 53 0.01 9.92 8.07
C LEU A 53 0.49 8.55 8.61
N LEU A 54 -0.34 7.51 8.50
CA LEU A 54 -0.05 6.20 9.08
C LEU A 54 0.55 5.21 8.08
N LEU A 55 0.29 5.39 6.79
CA LEU A 55 0.72 4.47 5.74
C LEU A 55 1.85 5.11 4.90
N PRO A 56 3.10 4.64 5.02
CA PRO A 56 4.17 5.08 4.14
C PRO A 56 3.84 4.75 2.68
N ILE A 57 3.93 5.76 1.81
CA ILE A 57 3.72 5.62 0.37
C ILE A 57 5.05 5.82 -0.31
N LEU A 58 5.44 4.88 -1.16
CA LEU A 58 6.70 4.92 -1.89
C LEU A 58 6.45 4.86 -3.40
N GLN A 59 7.21 5.66 -4.13
CA GLN A 59 7.34 5.51 -5.58
C GLN A 59 8.58 4.69 -5.89
N ILE A 60 8.41 3.64 -6.67
CA ILE A 60 9.49 2.74 -7.07
C ILE A 60 10.38 3.44 -8.09
N SER A 61 11.68 3.45 -7.82
CA SER A 61 12.71 3.90 -8.76
C SER A 61 13.64 2.76 -9.07
N GLY A 62 13.78 2.43 -10.35
CA GLY A 62 14.57 1.30 -10.81
C GLY A 62 13.76 0.05 -11.12
N ASP A 63 14.46 -1.02 -11.48
CA ASP A 63 13.88 -2.26 -11.99
C ASP A 63 14.29 -3.53 -11.20
N SER A 64 14.99 -3.36 -10.08
CA SER A 64 15.50 -4.47 -9.25
C SER A 64 14.42 -5.42 -8.73
N MET A 65 13.15 -4.97 -8.69
CA MET A 65 12.01 -5.75 -8.26
C MET A 65 11.12 -6.21 -9.43
N SER A 66 11.61 -6.04 -10.68
CA SER A 66 10.89 -6.55 -11.86
C SER A 66 10.94 -8.08 -11.92
N PRO A 67 9.84 -8.75 -12.32
CA PRO A 67 8.59 -8.22 -12.89
C PRO A 67 7.54 -7.79 -11.87
N THR A 68 7.72 -8.13 -10.59
CA THR A 68 6.70 -7.90 -9.53
C THR A 68 6.34 -6.44 -9.39
N LEU A 69 7.36 -5.58 -9.26
CA LEU A 69 7.22 -4.13 -9.23
C LEU A 69 8.09 -3.50 -10.30
N GLN A 70 7.59 -2.46 -10.93
CA GLN A 70 8.27 -1.76 -12.02
C GLN A 70 8.53 -0.31 -11.65
N ASN A 71 9.44 0.31 -12.39
CA ASN A 71 9.73 1.73 -12.25
C ASN A 71 8.44 2.57 -12.35
N ASN A 72 8.31 3.57 -11.48
CA ASN A 72 7.14 4.45 -11.31
C ASN A 72 5.89 3.79 -10.70
N ASP A 73 5.94 2.53 -10.26
CA ASP A 73 4.85 1.99 -9.44
C ASP A 73 4.78 2.78 -8.13
N ILE A 74 3.56 3.04 -7.67
CA ILE A 74 3.32 3.63 -6.35
C ILE A 74 2.76 2.53 -5.45
N VAL A 75 3.44 2.29 -4.35
CA VAL A 75 3.07 1.26 -3.38
C VAL A 75 2.83 1.85 -2.00
N VAL A 76 1.91 1.23 -1.29
CA VAL A 76 1.56 1.55 0.08
C VAL A 76 2.14 0.47 0.98
N LEU A 77 2.86 0.89 2.02
CA LEU A 77 3.43 -0.02 3.01
C LEU A 77 2.60 0.01 4.28
N ILE A 78 2.65 -1.08 5.02
CA ILE A 78 2.12 -1.15 6.38
C ILE A 78 3.25 -1.50 7.35
N LYS A 79 3.25 -0.83 8.50
CA LYS A 79 4.15 -1.19 9.61
C LYS A 79 3.66 -2.49 10.22
N THR A 80 4.49 -3.53 10.17
CA THR A 80 4.21 -4.82 10.81
C THR A 80 5.41 -5.27 11.63
N LYS A 81 5.13 -5.97 12.72
CA LYS A 81 6.16 -6.59 13.54
C LYS A 81 6.49 -8.01 13.07
N ASN A 82 5.60 -8.62 12.33
CA ASN A 82 5.75 -9.99 11.83
C ASN A 82 5.98 -9.91 10.32
N LEU A 83 7.22 -10.19 9.92
CA LEU A 83 7.59 -10.37 8.54
C LEU A 83 7.72 -11.86 8.25
N GLU A 84 7.25 -12.23 7.09
CA GLU A 84 7.28 -13.61 6.61
C GLU A 84 8.18 -13.70 5.37
N ARG A 85 8.60 -14.92 5.06
CA ARG A 85 9.29 -15.17 3.80
C ARG A 85 8.41 -14.76 2.61
N ASN A 86 9.04 -14.22 1.59
CA ASN A 86 8.42 -13.64 0.40
C ASN A 86 7.78 -12.26 0.59
N ASP A 87 7.74 -11.69 1.79
CA ASP A 87 7.28 -10.31 1.97
C ASP A 87 8.17 -9.33 1.23
N LEU A 88 7.55 -8.34 0.59
CA LEU A 88 8.28 -7.21 0.02
C LEU A 88 8.44 -6.12 1.08
N VAL A 89 9.65 -5.77 1.42
CA VAL A 89 9.95 -4.81 2.49
C VAL A 89 10.69 -3.60 1.98
N GLY A 90 10.31 -2.42 2.48
CA GLY A 90 11.06 -1.19 2.32
C GLY A 90 11.93 -0.94 3.54
N PHE A 91 13.20 -0.62 3.35
CA PHE A 91 14.14 -0.34 4.44
C PHE A 91 15.08 0.82 4.09
N TYR A 92 15.61 1.45 5.12
CA TYR A 92 16.58 2.53 4.97
C TYR A 92 17.99 2.00 4.68
N TYR A 93 18.62 2.56 3.66
CA TYR A 93 20.02 2.29 3.33
C TYR A 93 20.67 3.58 2.77
N GLN A 94 21.72 4.07 3.45
CA GLN A 94 22.49 5.25 3.06
C GLN A 94 21.62 6.46 2.66
N GLY A 95 20.60 6.78 3.47
CA GLY A 95 19.68 7.90 3.24
C GLY A 95 18.67 7.71 2.12
N LYS A 96 18.58 6.50 1.56
CA LYS A 96 17.59 6.10 0.55
C LYS A 96 16.69 4.99 1.09
N ILE A 97 15.56 4.80 0.47
CA ILE A 97 14.69 3.66 0.76
C ILE A 97 14.90 2.64 -0.36
N LEU A 98 15.34 1.46 0.00
CA LEU A 98 15.40 0.32 -0.89
C LEU A 98 14.20 -0.60 -0.66
N LEU A 99 13.78 -1.27 -1.72
CA LEU A 99 12.71 -2.25 -1.67
C LEU A 99 13.24 -3.59 -2.16
N LYS A 100 13.09 -4.62 -1.32
CA LYS A 100 13.57 -5.97 -1.60
C LYS A 100 12.58 -7.00 -1.06
N ARG A 101 12.78 -8.26 -1.41
CA ARG A 101 11.99 -9.40 -0.92
C ARG A 101 12.74 -10.11 0.19
N VAL A 102 12.04 -10.48 1.26
CA VAL A 102 12.55 -11.30 2.34
C VAL A 102 12.73 -12.74 1.84
N ILE A 103 13.95 -13.21 1.85
CA ILE A 103 14.33 -14.56 1.41
C ILE A 103 14.53 -15.49 2.61
N ALA A 104 15.20 -15.00 3.64
CA ALA A 104 15.38 -15.78 4.85
C ALA A 104 15.18 -14.91 6.10
N LEU A 105 14.70 -15.56 7.15
CA LEU A 105 14.43 -14.97 8.44
C LEU A 105 15.63 -15.14 9.37
N SER A 106 15.56 -14.51 10.54
CA SER A 106 16.56 -14.65 11.61
C SER A 106 16.88 -16.11 11.91
N ASP A 107 18.16 -16.38 12.16
CA ASP A 107 18.71 -17.68 12.50
C ASP A 107 18.67 -18.75 11.40
N GLU A 108 18.12 -18.43 10.23
CA GLU A 108 18.11 -19.33 9.09
C GLU A 108 19.45 -19.31 8.33
N THR A 109 19.74 -20.39 7.64
CA THR A 109 20.96 -20.54 6.83
C THR A 109 20.60 -20.46 5.35
N VAL A 110 21.28 -19.56 4.63
CA VAL A 110 21.11 -19.36 3.19
C VAL A 110 22.31 -19.94 2.45
N VAL A 111 22.02 -20.64 1.36
CA VAL A 111 23.02 -21.07 0.36
C VAL A 111 22.51 -20.66 -1.01
N ILE A 112 23.37 -20.06 -1.82
CA ILE A 112 23.08 -19.76 -3.23
C ILE A 112 24.11 -20.48 -4.07
N ASP A 113 23.65 -21.29 -5.02
CA ASP A 113 24.54 -22.00 -5.91
C ASP A 113 24.99 -21.14 -7.12
N LYS A 114 25.86 -21.68 -7.96
CA LYS A 114 26.41 -20.98 -9.12
C LYS A 114 25.36 -20.66 -10.19
N ASP A 115 24.27 -21.43 -10.21
CA ASP A 115 23.15 -21.23 -11.13
C ASP A 115 22.14 -20.19 -10.60
N GLY A 116 22.32 -19.75 -9.34
CA GLY A 116 21.46 -18.78 -8.67
C GLY A 116 20.26 -19.39 -7.96
N ASN A 117 20.23 -20.73 -7.77
CA ASN A 117 19.21 -21.35 -6.94
C ASN A 117 19.46 -21.05 -5.47
N VAL A 118 18.40 -20.71 -4.77
CA VAL A 118 18.45 -20.33 -3.37
C VAL A 118 17.93 -21.47 -2.50
N TYR A 119 18.72 -21.82 -1.51
CA TYR A 119 18.35 -22.82 -0.50
C TYR A 119 18.30 -22.13 0.86
N VAL A 120 17.23 -22.38 1.61
CA VAL A 120 17.10 -21.93 2.99
C VAL A 120 16.92 -23.14 3.88
N ASN A 121 17.79 -23.27 4.89
CA ASN A 121 17.84 -24.44 5.77
C ASN A 121 17.91 -25.78 4.97
N ASN A 122 18.74 -25.81 3.93
CA ASN A 122 18.94 -26.92 3.00
C ASN A 122 17.71 -27.30 2.15
N LYS A 123 16.69 -26.44 2.07
CA LYS A 123 15.53 -26.64 1.20
C LYS A 123 15.57 -25.65 0.05
N LEU A 124 15.44 -26.13 -1.17
CA LEU A 124 15.29 -25.27 -2.35
C LEU A 124 14.06 -24.37 -2.18
N LEU A 125 14.26 -23.08 -2.37
CA LEU A 125 13.18 -22.10 -2.33
C LEU A 125 12.46 -22.08 -3.67
N ASP A 126 11.13 -22.13 -3.63
CA ASP A 126 10.29 -21.91 -4.80
C ASP A 126 10.13 -20.41 -5.03
N GLU A 127 10.59 -19.92 -6.19
CA GLU A 127 10.70 -18.50 -6.49
C GLU A 127 10.00 -18.14 -7.82
N PRO A 128 8.67 -18.29 -7.90
CA PRO A 128 7.93 -18.04 -9.15
C PRO A 128 7.97 -16.58 -9.60
N TYR A 129 8.40 -15.67 -8.73
CA TYR A 129 8.56 -14.24 -8.99
C TYR A 129 9.88 -13.90 -9.70
N VAL A 130 10.82 -14.83 -9.77
CA VAL A 130 12.11 -14.64 -10.44
C VAL A 130 11.98 -15.08 -11.89
N SER A 131 12.20 -14.14 -12.82
CA SER A 131 12.13 -14.45 -14.25
C SER A 131 13.38 -15.15 -14.80
N GLN A 132 14.53 -14.87 -14.19
CA GLN A 132 15.81 -15.45 -14.57
C GLN A 132 16.68 -15.65 -13.33
N LEU A 133 17.01 -16.89 -13.04
CA LEU A 133 17.96 -17.24 -11.98
C LEU A 133 19.36 -16.84 -12.40
N CYS A 134 20.10 -16.23 -11.51
CA CYS A 134 21.54 -16.00 -11.61
C CYS A 134 22.08 -15.59 -10.22
N LEU A 135 23.37 -15.84 -10.02
CA LEU A 135 24.02 -15.44 -8.78
C LEU A 135 24.07 -13.90 -8.64
N GLY A 136 24.22 -13.16 -9.75
CA GLY A 136 24.37 -11.70 -9.75
C GLY A 136 25.63 -11.22 -9.06
N ASP A 137 25.63 -9.97 -8.61
CA ASP A 137 26.71 -9.43 -7.80
C ASP A 137 26.65 -10.02 -6.40
N CYS A 138 27.58 -10.94 -6.11
CA CYS A 138 27.65 -11.64 -4.85
C CYS A 138 29.11 -11.74 -4.38
N ASP A 139 29.38 -11.15 -3.24
CA ASP A 139 30.70 -11.22 -2.58
C ASP A 139 30.64 -11.94 -1.21
N LEU A 140 29.46 -12.53 -0.87
CA LEU A 140 29.30 -13.32 0.32
C LEU A 140 29.76 -14.77 0.12
N GLU A 141 30.30 -15.34 1.18
CA GLU A 141 30.60 -16.78 1.28
C GLU A 141 29.39 -17.53 1.81
N PHE A 142 29.09 -18.68 1.20
CA PHE A 142 28.01 -19.57 1.63
C PHE A 142 28.57 -20.87 2.24
N PRO A 143 27.90 -21.48 3.22
CA PRO A 143 26.60 -21.12 3.79
C PRO A 143 26.66 -19.85 4.66
N TYR A 144 25.66 -18.98 4.50
CA TYR A 144 25.53 -17.74 5.27
C TYR A 144 24.42 -17.88 6.31
N LYS A 145 24.72 -17.70 7.58
CA LYS A 145 23.74 -17.71 8.66
C LYS A 145 23.24 -16.30 8.92
N VAL A 146 21.93 -16.09 8.81
CA VAL A 146 21.27 -14.81 9.10
C VAL A 146 21.34 -14.52 10.60
N PRO A 147 21.87 -13.36 11.02
CA PRO A 147 21.91 -12.99 12.43
C PRO A 147 20.52 -12.87 13.06
N ALA A 148 20.47 -13.00 14.39
CA ALA A 148 19.23 -12.82 15.14
C ALA A 148 18.70 -11.38 14.99
N GLY A 149 17.41 -11.22 14.68
CA GLY A 149 16.77 -9.92 14.48
C GLY A 149 16.98 -9.30 13.10
N GLU A 150 17.65 -10.02 12.19
CA GLU A 150 17.92 -9.55 10.84
C GLU A 150 17.24 -10.42 9.77
N TYR A 151 17.19 -9.91 8.56
CA TYR A 151 16.56 -10.54 7.39
C TYR A 151 17.52 -10.55 6.22
N PHE A 152 17.56 -11.66 5.51
CA PHE A 152 18.26 -11.76 4.24
C PHE A 152 17.28 -11.39 3.12
N VAL A 153 17.58 -10.34 2.37
CA VAL A 153 16.68 -9.79 1.38
C VAL A 153 17.31 -9.79 -0.02
N MET A 154 16.52 -10.07 -1.06
CA MET A 154 17.00 -10.05 -2.44
C MET A 154 16.03 -9.31 -3.36
N GLY A 155 16.54 -8.81 -4.48
CA GLY A 155 15.70 -8.31 -5.57
C GLY A 155 15.13 -9.44 -6.41
N ASP A 156 13.96 -9.22 -7.01
CA ASP A 156 13.34 -10.20 -7.92
C ASP A 156 14.10 -10.29 -9.24
N LYS A 157 14.68 -9.18 -9.71
CA LYS A 157 15.60 -9.15 -10.86
C LYS A 157 17.04 -9.43 -10.40
N ARG A 158 17.39 -10.69 -10.31
CA ARG A 158 18.66 -11.19 -9.76
C ARG A 158 19.91 -10.59 -10.40
N SER A 159 19.87 -10.35 -11.71
CA SER A 159 20.99 -9.82 -12.49
C SER A 159 21.26 -8.32 -12.28
N ASN A 160 20.29 -7.58 -11.70
CA ASN A 160 20.38 -6.13 -11.52
C ASN A 160 19.82 -5.71 -10.16
N SER A 161 20.38 -6.26 -9.10
CA SER A 161 19.98 -5.95 -7.75
C SER A 161 21.19 -5.95 -6.83
N VAL A 162 21.43 -4.80 -6.20
CA VAL A 162 22.31 -4.72 -5.03
C VAL A 162 21.44 -5.01 -3.81
N ASP A 163 21.76 -6.10 -3.09
CA ASP A 163 20.96 -6.64 -2.00
C ASP A 163 21.83 -7.42 -0.99
N SER A 164 21.25 -8.27 -0.17
CA SER A 164 21.99 -9.00 0.86
C SER A 164 23.07 -9.95 0.33
N ARG A 165 23.16 -10.20 -0.96
CA ARG A 165 24.26 -10.93 -1.58
C ARG A 165 25.56 -10.12 -1.58
N SER A 166 25.46 -8.80 -1.46
CA SER A 166 26.62 -7.93 -1.38
C SER A 166 26.87 -7.53 0.08
N SER A 167 28.13 -7.65 0.49
CA SER A 167 28.59 -7.21 1.81
C SER A 167 28.34 -5.73 2.09
N SER A 168 28.14 -4.93 1.03
CA SER A 168 27.79 -3.51 1.16
C SER A 168 26.44 -3.29 1.79
N ILE A 169 25.46 -4.17 1.55
CA ILE A 169 24.14 -4.15 2.19
C ILE A 169 24.10 -5.13 3.35
N GLY A 170 24.52 -6.37 3.11
CA GLY A 170 24.42 -7.44 4.10
C GLY A 170 22.96 -7.76 4.46
N THR A 171 22.77 -8.33 5.64
CA THR A 171 21.43 -8.55 6.21
C THR A 171 20.85 -7.23 6.73
N VAL A 172 19.53 -7.12 6.71
CA VAL A 172 18.79 -5.91 7.10
C VAL A 172 18.22 -6.10 8.49
N ALA A 173 18.59 -5.21 9.41
CA ALA A 173 18.06 -5.22 10.75
C ALA A 173 16.58 -4.83 10.75
N ARG A 174 15.83 -5.40 11.69
CA ARG A 174 14.38 -5.13 11.80
C ARG A 174 14.05 -3.65 11.96
N GLU A 175 14.89 -2.92 12.67
CA GLU A 175 14.74 -1.50 12.97
C GLU A 175 14.89 -0.62 11.74
N GLU A 176 15.60 -1.11 10.72
CA GLU A 176 15.79 -0.41 9.45
C GLU A 176 14.57 -0.57 8.53
N ILE A 177 13.71 -1.56 8.80
CA ILE A 177 12.54 -1.86 7.98
C ILE A 177 11.41 -0.88 8.29
N ILE A 178 11.03 -0.11 7.28
CA ILE A 178 9.94 0.86 7.32
C ILE A 178 8.58 0.17 7.37
N GLY A 179 8.45 -0.92 6.62
CA GLY A 179 7.22 -1.69 6.52
C GLY A 179 7.22 -2.68 5.36
N LYS A 180 6.16 -3.49 5.33
CA LYS A 180 5.85 -4.46 4.27
C LYS A 180 4.98 -3.79 3.21
N VAL A 181 5.24 -4.05 1.94
CA VAL A 181 4.36 -3.63 0.84
C VAL A 181 3.04 -4.40 0.96
N PHE A 182 1.96 -3.65 0.98
CA PHE A 182 0.63 -4.19 1.13
C PHE A 182 -0.20 -4.03 -0.15
N PHE A 183 -0.06 -2.87 -0.81
CA PHE A 183 -0.94 -2.51 -1.90
C PHE A 183 -0.19 -1.69 -2.96
N ARG A 184 -0.44 -1.97 -4.25
CA ARG A 184 -0.01 -1.13 -5.36
C ARG A 184 -1.14 -0.20 -5.75
N ALA A 185 -0.93 1.11 -5.56
CA ALA A 185 -1.90 2.15 -5.84
C ALA A 185 -1.82 2.67 -7.29
N PHE A 186 -0.67 2.57 -7.94
CA PHE A 186 -0.47 2.99 -9.33
C PHE A 186 0.53 2.04 -10.02
N PRO A 187 0.37 1.78 -11.32
CA PRO A 187 -0.65 2.28 -12.25
C PRO A 187 -2.02 1.59 -12.03
N ILE A 188 -3.09 2.30 -12.35
CA ILE A 188 -4.49 1.82 -12.13
C ILE A 188 -4.75 0.45 -12.79
N ARG A 189 -4.07 0.18 -13.93
CA ARG A 189 -4.21 -1.10 -14.64
C ARG A 189 -3.65 -2.30 -13.85
N ARG A 190 -2.77 -2.07 -12.88
CA ARG A 190 -2.12 -3.09 -12.05
C ARG A 190 -2.42 -2.87 -10.56
N LEU A 191 -3.47 -2.11 -10.26
CA LEU A 191 -3.95 -1.84 -8.90
C LEU A 191 -4.31 -3.15 -8.21
N GLY A 192 -3.81 -3.36 -6.99
CA GLY A 192 -4.11 -4.57 -6.22
C GLY A 192 -3.21 -4.80 -5.03
N PHE A 193 -3.58 -5.79 -4.25
CA PHE A 193 -2.76 -6.26 -3.13
C PHE A 193 -1.54 -7.00 -3.66
N ILE A 194 -0.44 -6.86 -2.92
CA ILE A 194 0.82 -7.53 -3.18
C ILE A 194 1.15 -8.34 -1.93
N GLY A 195 1.16 -9.64 -2.08
CA GLY A 195 1.47 -10.59 -1.01
C GLY A 195 2.15 -11.80 -1.58
#